data_2dd07c6378f6d06209194b034d6a1bf6
#
_entry.id   2dd07c6378f6d06209194b034d6a1bf6
#
_cell.length_a   1.000
_cell.length_b   1.000
_cell.length_c   1.000
_cell.angle_alpha   90.00
_cell.angle_beta   90.00
_cell.angle_gamma   90.00
#
_symmetry.space_group_name_H-M   'P 1'
#
loop_
_entity.id
_entity.type
_entity.pdbx_description
1 polymer ?
#
loop_
_entity_poly.entity_id
_entity_poly.type
_entity_poly.pdbx_seq_one_letter_code
_entity_poly.pdbx_strand_id
1 'polypeptide(L)'
;MANQEQAIFLAKVFIQLKPTVSDPQGQTIHGGLRSLGFESVRSVRAGKYMEISLDEETEAAASRKTTEMCEKLLANSVIEDYRFELEKVE
;
A
#
# COMPACT_ATOMS: atom_id res chain seq x y z
N MET A 1 -19.95 3.98 -26.73
CA MET A 1 -19.60 3.87 -26.75
C MET A 1 -18.53 4.20 -26.33
N ALA A 2 -18.45 4.81 -26.28
CA ALA A 2 -17.44 5.45 -25.80
C ALA A 2 -16.54 4.82 -24.93
N ASN A 3 -16.95 4.17 -24.05
CA ASN A 3 -16.10 3.65 -23.04
C ASN A 3 -15.49 2.34 -23.35
N GLN A 4 -15.52 1.99 -24.60
CA GLN A 4 -14.96 0.70 -24.94
C GLN A 4 -13.48 0.62 -24.79
N GLU A 5 -12.83 1.78 -24.74
CA GLU A 5 -11.39 1.79 -24.62
C GLU A 5 -10.92 1.90 -23.22
N GLN A 6 -11.84 2.06 -22.29
CA GLN A 6 -11.43 2.11 -20.90
C GLN A 6 -11.40 0.73 -20.29
N ALA A 7 -10.59 0.58 -19.32
CA ALA A 7 -10.46 -0.66 -18.59
C ALA A 7 -10.54 -0.36 -17.11
N ILE A 8 -10.84 -1.39 -16.33
CA ILE A 8 -10.84 -1.25 -14.88
C ILE A 8 -9.56 -1.84 -14.37
N PHE A 9 -8.83 -1.04 -13.62
CA PHE A 9 -7.59 -1.47 -12.98
C PHE A 9 -7.78 -1.50 -11.49
N LEU A 10 -7.17 -2.50 -10.87
CA LEU A 10 -7.13 -2.59 -9.41
C LEU A 10 -5.72 -2.22 -8.97
N ALA A 11 -5.63 -1.15 -8.19
CA ALA A 11 -4.37 -0.74 -7.61
C ALA A 11 -4.30 -1.27 -6.19
N LYS A 12 -3.30 -2.09 -5.91
CA LYS A 12 -3.05 -2.64 -4.59
C LYS A 12 -1.92 -1.82 -3.98
N VAL A 13 -2.27 -0.99 -3.01
CA VAL A 13 -1.35 -0.01 -2.46
C VAL A 13 -0.88 -0.43 -1.08
N PHE A 14 0.42 -0.46 -0.91
CA PHE A 14 1.06 -0.86 0.35
C PHE A 14 1.78 0.36 0.91
N ILE A 15 1.47 0.70 2.16
CA ILE A 15 2.03 1.87 2.82
C ILE A 15 2.63 1.45 4.14
N GLN A 16 3.89 1.82 4.36
CA GLN A 16 4.60 1.48 5.59
C GLN A 16 5.35 2.69 6.10
N LEU A 17 5.53 2.75 7.41
CA LEU A 17 6.40 3.76 7.98
C LEU A 17 7.83 3.54 7.50
N LYS A 18 8.55 4.62 7.28
CA LYS A 18 9.96 4.54 6.92
C LYS A 18 10.72 3.81 8.01
N PRO A 19 11.80 3.10 7.64
CA PRO A 19 12.51 2.26 8.63
C PRO A 19 12.97 3.00 9.87
N THR A 20 13.25 4.30 9.74
CA THR A 20 13.75 5.08 10.88
C THR A 20 12.63 5.63 11.76
N VAL A 21 11.38 5.45 11.35
CA VAL A 21 10.24 5.97 12.12
C VAL A 21 9.75 4.88 13.05
N SER A 22 9.47 5.26 14.29
CA SER A 22 8.97 4.34 15.30
C SER A 22 7.60 3.79 14.88
N ASP A 23 7.36 2.51 15.16
CA ASP A 23 6.16 1.80 14.80
C ASP A 23 5.56 1.15 16.05
N PRO A 24 4.78 1.91 16.83
CA PRO A 24 4.21 1.36 18.08
C PRO A 24 3.32 0.15 17.85
N GLN A 25 2.57 0.14 16.74
CA GLN A 25 1.69 -0.99 16.44
C GLN A 25 2.50 -2.26 16.19
N GLY A 26 3.55 -2.15 15.39
CA GLY A 26 4.42 -3.30 15.14
C GLY A 26 5.09 -3.77 16.41
N GLN A 27 5.49 -2.84 17.28
CA GLN A 27 6.11 -3.20 18.54
C GLN A 27 5.15 -3.97 19.46
N THR A 28 3.89 -3.55 19.48
CA THR A 28 2.87 -4.24 20.26
C THR A 28 2.65 -5.65 19.74
N ILE A 29 2.58 -5.81 18.42
CA ILE A 29 2.41 -7.13 17.83
C ILE A 29 3.61 -8.00 18.14
N HIS A 30 4.81 -7.45 18.04
CA HIS A 30 6.02 -8.18 18.35
C HIS A 30 6.00 -8.71 19.78
N GLY A 31 5.62 -7.86 20.74
CA GLY A 31 5.51 -8.27 22.12
C GLY A 31 4.50 -9.38 22.32
N GLY A 32 3.37 -9.28 21.63
CA GLY A 32 2.35 -10.32 21.71
C GLY A 32 2.84 -11.66 21.17
N LEU A 33 3.57 -11.63 20.05
CA LEU A 33 4.10 -12.86 19.48
C LEU A 33 5.11 -13.51 20.42
N ARG A 34 5.97 -12.71 21.02
CA ARG A 34 6.93 -13.25 21.97
C ARG A 34 6.24 -13.87 23.18
N SER A 35 5.17 -13.23 23.66
CA SER A 35 4.40 -13.78 24.77
C SER A 35 3.77 -15.12 24.42
N LEU A 36 3.48 -15.34 23.14
CA LEU A 36 2.92 -16.62 22.68
C LEU A 36 3.99 -17.66 22.38
N GLY A 37 5.25 -17.33 22.59
CA GLY A 37 6.32 -18.30 22.41
C GLY A 37 7.06 -18.22 21.07
N PHE A 38 6.75 -17.24 20.25
CA PHE A 38 7.40 -17.09 18.95
C PHE A 38 8.68 -16.28 19.10
N GLU A 39 9.67 -16.87 19.70
CA GLU A 39 10.89 -16.16 20.05
C GLU A 39 11.81 -15.93 18.88
N SER A 40 11.59 -16.60 17.77
CA SER A 40 12.41 -16.40 16.58
C SER A 40 12.04 -15.11 15.83
N VAL A 41 10.94 -14.45 16.20
CA VAL A 41 10.53 -13.22 15.53
C VAL A 41 11.43 -12.08 16.00
N ARG A 42 12.14 -11.46 15.06
CA ARG A 42 13.09 -10.41 15.39
C ARG A 42 12.46 -9.04 15.43
N SER A 43 11.48 -8.81 14.58
CA SER A 43 10.82 -7.52 14.55
C SER A 43 9.51 -7.65 13.78
N VAL A 44 8.64 -6.68 13.96
CA VAL A 44 7.37 -6.59 13.25
C VAL A 44 7.20 -5.16 12.82
N ARG A 45 6.85 -4.97 11.53
CA ARG A 45 6.52 -3.65 11.01
C ARG A 45 5.11 -3.72 10.47
N ALA A 46 4.23 -2.88 10.98
CA ALA A 46 2.85 -2.81 10.52
C ALA A 46 2.72 -1.78 9.43
N GLY A 47 1.65 -1.87 8.67
CA GLY A 47 1.41 -0.92 7.60
C GLY A 47 -0.04 -0.97 7.17
N LYS A 48 -0.33 -0.28 6.06
CA LYS A 48 -1.68 -0.21 5.50
C LYS A 48 -1.70 -0.85 4.13
N TYR A 49 -2.82 -1.46 3.82
CA TYR A 49 -3.06 -2.02 2.49
C TYR A 49 -4.40 -1.50 2.00
N MET A 50 -4.43 -0.97 0.78
CA MET A 50 -5.66 -0.48 0.19
C MET A 50 -5.83 -1.02 -1.21
N GLU A 51 -7.08 -1.23 -1.60
CA GLU A 51 -7.42 -1.61 -2.96
C GLU A 51 -8.24 -0.50 -3.57
N ILE A 52 -7.78 0.02 -4.69
CA ILE A 52 -8.45 1.12 -5.38
C ILE A 52 -8.76 0.68 -6.79
N SER A 53 -10.04 0.68 -7.13
CA SER A 53 -10.47 0.40 -8.50
C SER A 53 -10.56 1.72 -9.24
N LEU A 54 -9.98 1.76 -10.43
CA LEU A 54 -10.05 2.99 -11.21
C LEU A 54 -10.23 2.67 -12.70
N ASP A 55 -10.97 3.54 -13.36
CA ASP A 55 -11.23 3.44 -14.79
C ASP A 55 -10.18 4.26 -15.52
N GLU A 56 -9.39 3.61 -16.37
CA GLU A 56 -8.40 4.32 -17.18
C GLU A 56 -8.27 3.61 -18.51
N GLU A 57 -7.72 4.32 -19.47
CA GLU A 57 -7.58 3.73 -20.80
C GLU A 57 -6.37 2.83 -20.90
N THR A 58 -5.31 3.13 -20.16
CA THR A 58 -4.08 2.39 -20.26
C THR A 58 -3.50 2.15 -18.88
N GLU A 59 -2.64 1.14 -18.81
CA GLU A 59 -1.93 0.88 -17.58
C GLU A 59 -1.02 2.04 -17.19
N ALA A 60 -0.43 2.71 -18.19
CA ALA A 60 0.42 3.86 -17.92
C ALA A 60 -0.37 4.97 -17.24
N ALA A 61 -1.60 5.23 -17.72
CA ALA A 61 -2.44 6.25 -17.11
C ALA A 61 -2.85 5.85 -15.70
N ALA A 62 -3.18 4.57 -15.49
CA ALA A 62 -3.54 4.08 -14.17
C ALA A 62 -2.37 4.20 -13.21
N SER A 63 -1.17 3.90 -13.68
CA SER A 63 0.02 3.99 -12.85
C SER A 63 0.29 5.45 -12.44
N ARG A 64 0.19 6.36 -13.38
CA ARG A 64 0.42 7.78 -13.11
C ARG A 64 -0.58 8.31 -12.09
N LYS A 65 -1.85 7.96 -12.28
CA LYS A 65 -2.89 8.41 -11.35
C LYS A 65 -2.69 7.83 -9.97
N THR A 66 -2.32 6.55 -9.88
CA THR A 66 -2.10 5.91 -8.59
C THR A 66 -0.93 6.56 -7.87
N THR A 67 0.14 6.88 -8.58
CA THR A 67 1.27 7.59 -7.98
C THR A 67 0.81 8.94 -7.41
N GLU A 68 0.01 9.68 -8.17
CA GLU A 68 -0.50 10.95 -7.69
C GLU A 68 -1.36 10.79 -6.44
N MET A 69 -2.21 9.76 -6.43
CA MET A 69 -3.05 9.51 -5.27
C MET A 69 -2.19 9.25 -4.03
N CYS A 70 -1.18 8.43 -4.18
CA CYS A 70 -0.29 8.11 -3.06
C CYS A 70 0.39 9.36 -2.53
N GLU A 71 0.87 10.20 -3.44
CA GLU A 71 1.64 11.37 -3.02
C GLU A 71 0.78 12.49 -2.47
N LYS A 72 -0.45 12.60 -2.95
CA LYS A 72 -1.31 13.69 -2.54
C LYS A 72 -2.20 13.35 -1.36
N LEU A 73 -2.49 12.08 -1.13
CA LEU A 73 -3.45 11.72 -0.09
C LEU A 73 -3.11 10.45 0.67
N LEU A 74 -2.72 9.37 -0.03
CA LEU A 74 -2.72 8.06 0.61
C LEU A 74 -1.55 7.85 1.55
N ALA A 75 -0.41 8.43 1.26
CA ALA A 75 0.78 8.28 2.09
C ALA A 75 1.26 9.63 2.57
N ASN A 76 1.78 9.65 3.78
CA ASN A 76 2.44 10.84 4.31
C ASN A 76 3.93 10.70 3.96
N SER A 77 4.38 11.41 2.93
CA SER A 77 5.71 11.21 2.39
C SER A 77 6.82 11.58 3.37
N VAL A 78 6.50 12.29 4.43
CA VAL A 78 7.50 12.63 5.45
C VAL A 78 7.89 11.40 6.26
N ILE A 79 6.91 10.55 6.58
CA ILE A 79 7.13 9.42 7.49
C ILE A 79 6.81 8.06 6.87
N GLU A 80 6.21 8.02 5.68
CA GLU A 80 5.77 6.75 5.08
C GLU A 80 6.37 6.55 3.70
N ASP A 81 6.63 5.29 3.38
CA ASP A 81 6.96 4.85 2.04
C ASP A 81 5.75 4.14 1.46
N TYR A 82 5.64 4.12 0.13
CA TYR A 82 4.56 3.40 -0.50
C TYR A 82 5.07 2.65 -1.72
N ARG A 83 4.34 1.61 -2.09
CA ARG A 83 4.49 0.95 -3.37
C ARG A 83 3.13 0.44 -3.78
N PHE A 84 2.96 0.12 -5.04
CA PHE A 84 1.70 -0.45 -5.48
C PHE A 84 1.90 -1.40 -6.64
N GLU A 85 0.90 -2.24 -6.84
CA GLU A 85 0.82 -3.16 -7.96
C GLU A 85 -0.48 -2.89 -8.68
N LEU A 86 -0.45 -2.95 -10.01
CA LEU A 86 -1.64 -2.75 -10.81
C LEU A 86 -2.03 -4.05 -11.45
N GLU A 87 -3.35 -4.28 -11.48
CA GLU A 87 -3.90 -5.46 -12.11
C GLU A 87 -5.07 -4.99 -12.97
N LYS A 88 -5.05 -5.35 -14.26
CA LYS A 88 -6.18 -5.03 -15.12
C LYS A 88 -7.24 -6.09 -14.86
N VAL A 89 -8.41 -5.66 -14.38
CA VAL A 89 -9.44 -6.61 -13.99
C VAL A 89 -10.59 -6.63 -14.97
N GLU A 90 -10.61 -5.69 -15.91
CA GLU A 90 -11.70 -5.71 -16.88
C GLU A 90 -11.42 -4.92 -18.13
#